data_d4aa36cc2945ba81b0d12ffa8f75486e
#
_entry.id   d4aa36cc2945ba81b0d12ffa8f75486e
#
_cell.length_a   1.000
_cell.length_b   1.000
_cell.length_c   1.000
_cell.angle_alpha   90.00
_cell.angle_beta   90.00
_cell.angle_gamma   90.00
#
_symmetry.space_group_name_H-M   'P 1'
#
loop_
_entity.id
_entity.type
_entity.pdbx_description
1 polymer ?
#
loop_
_entity_poly.entity_id
_entity_poly.type
_entity_poly.pdbx_seq_one_letter_code
_entity_poly.pdbx_strand_id
1 'polypeptide(L)'
;IENNFLIRTAGDPAFTARKSNPIPLYPRQKKSPIKYWVFISKENRTYDEIFGQLAFATGDSTIARYGKNVAAVTNRKTGNTVSNVTVAPNHLALAEQFAFSDNFYCDADHSADGHRWLVGTYPNEWVETTTSASYGGNRNMKAGSKAPGNLLMVGSSSAIYPEDYNEAGSIWDHFERNKVSYFNFGLGLGLAARLDDRSFKPLGVKYMGNYPLPASLIRNSSRLFSVYNTAIPDQFRADMFIKEVEERWRKPGKKLPSVLTARIPNDHGAAERPEDGYPFRESYMADNDLAVGRVVEYLSRTPYWKNMAIVITEDDSQGGIDHVDAHRSILMVVSPYAKKRFASHVHYSFGSIFKTMWHSLGLPYLNQYDAAAADMGDMFSHKPDFTPYNAKASDLRIFNPQAALTPLDEKFNWKALDANSDMDHPAQMLEDSKELDNRLKEKKVKKQD
;
A
#
# COMPACT_ATOMS: atom_id res chain seq x y z
N ILE A 1 22.89 -9.29 5.37
CA ILE A 1 22.75 -10.77 5.49
C ILE A 1 22.79 -11.19 6.95
N GLU A 2 23.71 -10.68 7.78
CA GLU A 2 23.87 -11.07 9.20
C GLU A 2 22.65 -10.74 10.08
N ASN A 3 21.81 -9.81 9.70
CA ASN A 3 20.62 -9.40 10.48
C ASN A 3 19.34 -10.19 10.17
N ASN A 4 19.33 -11.01 9.11
CA ASN A 4 18.14 -11.73 8.67
C ASN A 4 17.89 -13.07 9.39
N PHE A 5 18.86 -13.59 10.13
CA PHE A 5 18.80 -14.92 10.75
C PHE A 5 18.53 -14.89 12.25
N LEU A 6 17.77 -13.94 12.75
CA LEU A 6 17.68 -13.78 14.19
C LEU A 6 16.43 -14.46 14.77
N ILE A 7 16.52 -15.78 14.93
CA ILE A 7 15.86 -16.42 16.08
C ILE A 7 16.63 -15.96 17.32
N ARG A 8 16.22 -14.87 17.91
CA ARG A 8 16.88 -14.31 19.09
C ARG A 8 16.51 -15.13 20.32
N THR A 9 17.51 -15.61 21.02
CA THR A 9 17.35 -16.31 22.29
C THR A 9 17.39 -15.35 23.47
N ALA A 10 16.92 -15.77 24.63
CA ALA A 10 16.93 -14.96 25.85
C ALA A 10 18.33 -14.49 26.28
N GLY A 11 19.41 -15.15 25.81
CA GLY A 11 20.79 -14.77 26.05
C GLY A 11 21.37 -13.74 25.07
N ASP A 12 20.65 -13.38 24.03
CA ASP A 12 21.09 -12.38 23.06
C ASP A 12 21.20 -10.99 23.72
N PRO A 13 22.32 -10.26 23.56
CA PRO A 13 22.44 -8.89 24.07
C PRO A 13 21.34 -7.96 23.60
N ALA A 14 20.83 -8.14 22.39
CA ALA A 14 19.70 -7.40 21.85
C ALA A 14 18.40 -7.63 22.65
N PHE A 15 18.25 -8.78 23.31
CA PHE A 15 17.12 -9.06 24.18
C PHE A 15 17.06 -8.08 25.37
N THR A 16 18.19 -7.83 26.01
CA THR A 16 18.28 -6.88 27.13
C THR A 16 18.07 -5.45 26.65
N ALA A 17 18.66 -5.06 25.54
CA ALA A 17 18.51 -3.73 24.96
C ALA A 17 17.05 -3.40 24.57
N ARG A 18 16.21 -4.42 24.30
CA ARG A 18 14.81 -4.26 23.91
C ARG A 18 13.80 -4.49 25.03
N LYS A 19 14.25 -4.61 26.29
CA LYS A 19 13.37 -4.88 27.44
C LYS A 19 12.23 -3.87 27.56
N SER A 20 12.45 -2.59 27.30
CA SER A 20 11.46 -1.51 27.35
C SER A 20 10.77 -1.25 26.00
N ASN A 21 11.18 -1.87 24.91
CA ASN A 21 10.61 -1.64 23.58
C ASN A 21 9.12 -2.04 23.55
N PRO A 22 8.21 -1.25 22.94
CA PRO A 22 6.80 -1.61 22.82
C PRO A 22 6.56 -2.87 22.00
N ILE A 23 7.50 -3.25 21.10
CA ILE A 23 7.44 -4.50 20.37
C ILE A 23 8.23 -5.57 21.15
N PRO A 24 7.58 -6.64 21.63
CA PRO A 24 8.26 -7.79 22.24
C PRO A 24 9.21 -8.46 21.25
N LEU A 25 10.23 -9.17 21.75
CA LEU A 25 11.16 -9.92 20.89
C LEU A 25 10.56 -11.19 20.29
N TYR A 26 9.54 -11.74 20.95
CA TYR A 26 8.77 -12.87 20.47
C TYR A 26 7.34 -12.81 21.01
N PRO A 27 6.40 -13.50 20.38
CA PRO A 27 5.01 -13.51 20.80
C PRO A 27 4.85 -13.90 22.28
N ARG A 28 3.97 -13.21 22.99
CA ARG A 28 3.62 -13.48 24.41
C ARG A 28 4.74 -13.25 25.44
N GLN A 29 5.91 -12.77 25.03
CA GLN A 29 6.98 -12.42 25.99
C GLN A 29 6.51 -11.41 27.04
N LYS A 30 5.82 -10.38 26.59
CA LYS A 30 5.23 -9.32 27.43
C LYS A 30 4.05 -8.68 26.71
N LYS A 31 3.22 -7.96 27.46
CA LYS A 31 2.11 -7.20 26.85
C LYS A 31 2.66 -5.97 26.13
N SER A 32 2.31 -5.80 24.86
CA SER A 32 2.56 -4.58 24.11
C SER A 32 1.52 -3.50 24.47
N PRO A 33 1.90 -2.21 24.50
CA PRO A 33 0.93 -1.11 24.54
C PRO A 33 0.16 -0.95 23.23
N ILE A 34 0.67 -1.49 22.11
CA ILE A 34 0.03 -1.43 20.80
C ILE A 34 -1.02 -2.53 20.71
N LYS A 35 -2.27 -2.12 20.57
CA LYS A 35 -3.45 -2.99 20.54
C LYS A 35 -4.20 -2.94 19.24
N TYR A 36 -3.95 -1.89 18.45
CA TYR A 36 -4.61 -1.62 17.18
C TYR A 36 -3.56 -1.46 16.10
N TRP A 37 -3.72 -2.23 15.04
CA TRP A 37 -2.90 -2.12 13.84
C TRP A 37 -3.78 -1.66 12.68
N VAL A 38 -3.28 -0.72 11.92
CA VAL A 38 -3.85 -0.32 10.64
C VAL A 38 -2.79 -0.59 9.57
N PHE A 39 -3.11 -1.45 8.65
CA PHE A 39 -2.22 -1.86 7.57
C PHE A 39 -2.76 -1.29 6.26
N ILE A 40 -2.05 -0.32 5.69
CA ILE A 40 -2.41 0.37 4.45
C ILE A 40 -1.46 -0.09 3.36
N SER A 41 -2.02 -0.73 2.35
CA SER A 41 -1.35 -1.03 1.09
C SER A 41 -1.63 0.06 0.07
N LYS A 42 -0.61 0.38 -0.71
CA LYS A 42 -0.62 1.30 -1.84
C LYS A 42 -0.16 0.57 -3.10
N GLU A 43 0.07 1.27 -4.21
CA GLU A 43 0.37 0.67 -5.52
C GLU A 43 1.62 1.26 -6.16
N ASN A 44 2.60 0.41 -6.33
CA ASN A 44 3.68 0.39 -7.30
C ASN A 44 4.65 1.58 -7.26
N ARG A 45 5.14 1.98 -6.06
CA ARG A 45 6.19 3.02 -5.98
C ARG A 45 7.47 2.49 -5.35
N THR A 46 8.60 2.86 -5.97
CA THR A 46 9.91 2.63 -5.37
C THR A 46 10.19 3.66 -4.27
N TYR A 47 11.15 3.34 -3.43
CA TYR A 47 11.61 4.23 -2.37
C TYR A 47 12.09 5.59 -2.89
N ASP A 48 13.00 5.58 -3.87
CA ASP A 48 13.62 6.82 -4.36
C ASP A 48 12.64 7.75 -5.07
N GLU A 49 11.60 7.24 -5.69
CA GLU A 49 10.59 8.09 -6.36
C GLU A 49 9.96 9.11 -5.40
N ILE A 50 9.88 8.76 -4.11
CA ILE A 50 9.23 9.59 -3.08
C ILE A 50 10.25 10.12 -2.07
N PHE A 51 11.12 9.25 -1.54
CA PHE A 51 12.01 9.56 -0.43
C PHE A 51 13.46 9.84 -0.83
N GLY A 52 13.82 9.71 -2.10
CA GLY A 52 15.18 9.92 -2.59
C GLY A 52 15.82 11.26 -2.21
N GLN A 53 15.01 12.27 -1.86
CA GLN A 53 15.48 13.60 -1.42
C GLN A 53 15.71 13.74 0.09
N LEU A 54 15.41 12.72 0.89
CA LEU A 54 15.53 12.80 2.36
C LEU A 54 17.01 12.68 2.77
N ALA A 55 17.62 13.78 3.18
CA ALA A 55 19.03 13.86 3.49
C ALA A 55 19.49 13.02 4.70
N PHE A 56 18.55 12.49 5.51
CA PHE A 56 18.83 11.65 6.68
C PHE A 56 18.59 10.16 6.45
N ALA A 57 18.47 9.77 5.18
CA ALA A 57 18.28 8.40 4.74
C ALA A 57 19.07 8.16 3.44
N THR A 58 19.19 6.90 3.04
CA THR A 58 19.90 6.52 1.82
C THR A 58 18.98 6.67 0.61
N GLY A 59 19.20 7.70 -0.22
CA GLY A 59 18.35 7.97 -1.37
C GLY A 59 19.07 8.69 -2.51
N ASP A 60 18.53 8.57 -3.73
CA ASP A 60 18.95 9.36 -4.89
C ASP A 60 17.89 10.41 -5.23
N SER A 61 18.22 11.68 -4.93
CA SER A 61 17.33 12.82 -5.22
C SER A 61 17.08 13.05 -6.70
N THR A 62 17.89 12.49 -7.59
CA THR A 62 17.76 12.73 -9.04
C THR A 62 16.58 12.00 -9.65
N ILE A 63 16.09 10.94 -8.99
CA ILE A 63 14.95 10.14 -9.43
C ILE A 63 13.70 10.32 -8.55
N ALA A 64 13.75 11.24 -7.59
CA ALA A 64 12.63 11.58 -6.70
C ALA A 64 11.53 12.38 -7.44
N ARG A 65 10.84 11.74 -8.37
CA ARG A 65 9.82 12.40 -9.22
C ARG A 65 8.56 12.82 -8.50
N TYR A 66 8.31 12.27 -7.30
CA TYR A 66 7.16 12.63 -6.47
C TYR A 66 7.56 13.37 -5.18
N GLY A 67 8.81 13.84 -5.13
CA GLY A 67 9.34 14.59 -3.99
C GLY A 67 8.91 16.04 -3.93
N LYS A 68 9.81 16.88 -3.36
CA LYS A 68 9.67 18.34 -3.29
C LYS A 68 10.33 19.00 -4.51
N ASN A 69 9.78 20.14 -4.91
CA ASN A 69 10.34 20.99 -5.97
C ASN A 69 10.62 20.22 -7.27
N VAL A 70 9.69 19.35 -7.62
CA VAL A 70 9.75 18.63 -8.90
C VAL A 70 9.83 19.66 -10.03
N ALA A 71 10.87 19.55 -10.84
CA ALA A 71 11.24 20.59 -11.80
C ALA A 71 10.15 20.86 -12.84
N ALA A 72 9.49 19.83 -13.31
CA ALA A 72 8.39 19.93 -14.28
C ALA A 72 7.46 18.73 -14.15
N VAL A 73 6.17 19.00 -14.11
CA VAL A 73 5.07 18.05 -14.27
C VAL A 73 4.33 18.46 -15.52
N THR A 74 4.23 17.56 -16.50
CA THR A 74 3.74 17.91 -17.83
C THR A 74 2.58 16.99 -18.23
N ASN A 75 1.46 17.57 -18.64
CA ASN A 75 0.39 16.85 -19.29
C ASN A 75 0.86 16.44 -20.70
N ARG A 76 0.94 15.16 -20.96
CA ARG A 76 1.50 14.61 -22.20
C ARG A 76 0.62 14.87 -23.44
N LYS A 77 -0.67 15.11 -23.25
CA LYS A 77 -1.62 15.37 -24.34
C LYS A 77 -1.64 16.84 -24.74
N THR A 78 -1.55 17.75 -23.78
CA THR A 78 -1.70 19.18 -24.02
C THR A 78 -0.38 19.94 -24.00
N GLY A 79 0.69 19.37 -23.47
CA GLY A 79 1.99 20.03 -23.26
C GLY A 79 1.99 21.03 -22.07
N ASN A 80 0.88 21.21 -21.37
CA ASN A 80 0.83 22.07 -20.20
C ASN A 80 1.80 21.59 -19.13
N THR A 81 2.61 22.50 -18.60
CA THR A 81 3.65 22.19 -17.62
C THR A 81 3.51 23.05 -16.39
N VAL A 82 3.65 22.45 -15.22
CA VAL A 82 3.76 23.11 -13.93
C VAL A 82 5.11 22.77 -13.32
N SER A 83 5.81 23.78 -12.80
CA SER A 83 7.15 23.61 -12.24
C SER A 83 7.17 23.86 -10.74
N ASN A 84 8.22 23.33 -10.08
CA ASN A 84 8.44 23.50 -8.65
C ASN A 84 7.24 23.10 -7.80
N VAL A 85 6.74 21.91 -8.04
CA VAL A 85 5.60 21.32 -7.30
C VAL A 85 6.10 20.33 -6.24
N THR A 86 5.36 20.21 -5.15
CA THR A 86 5.53 19.11 -4.18
C THR A 86 4.39 18.12 -4.40
N VAL A 87 4.72 16.92 -4.86
CA VAL A 87 3.72 15.94 -5.26
C VAL A 87 3.19 15.15 -4.06
N ALA A 88 4.09 14.68 -3.19
CA ALA A 88 3.74 13.84 -2.04
C ALA A 88 4.10 14.52 -0.69
N PRO A 89 3.48 15.64 -0.33
CA PRO A 89 3.81 16.38 0.89
C PRO A 89 3.51 15.60 2.17
N ASN A 90 2.51 14.71 2.18
CA ASN A 90 2.16 13.93 3.36
C ASN A 90 3.15 12.80 3.61
N HIS A 91 3.59 12.05 2.59
CA HIS A 91 4.62 11.03 2.74
C HIS A 91 5.90 11.64 3.32
N LEU A 92 6.34 12.78 2.78
CA LEU A 92 7.52 13.49 3.27
C LEU A 92 7.34 13.98 4.71
N ALA A 93 6.17 14.53 5.06
CA ALA A 93 5.88 15.00 6.40
C ALA A 93 5.77 13.85 7.42
N LEU A 94 5.23 12.71 7.01
CA LEU A 94 5.17 11.50 7.83
C LEU A 94 6.58 10.95 8.11
N ALA A 95 7.46 10.92 7.12
CA ALA A 95 8.86 10.52 7.30
C ALA A 95 9.62 11.45 8.25
N GLU A 96 9.33 12.76 8.22
CA GLU A 96 9.90 13.73 9.16
C GLU A 96 9.34 13.61 10.58
N GLN A 97 8.10 13.14 10.74
CA GLN A 97 7.45 13.05 12.04
C GLN A 97 7.58 11.67 12.69
N PHE A 98 7.69 10.60 11.92
CA PHE A 98 7.66 9.22 12.37
C PHE A 98 8.87 8.42 11.85
N ALA A 99 8.76 7.10 11.84
CA ALA A 99 9.80 6.21 11.38
C ALA A 99 9.44 5.61 10.01
N PHE A 100 10.45 5.40 9.19
CA PHE A 100 10.35 4.69 7.92
C PHE A 100 11.61 3.88 7.66
N SER A 101 11.61 3.05 6.62
CA SER A 101 12.78 2.26 6.23
C SER A 101 13.32 2.75 4.89
N ASP A 102 14.65 2.78 4.75
CA ASP A 102 15.34 2.94 3.47
C ASP A 102 15.96 1.61 2.98
N ASN A 103 15.58 0.51 3.63
CA ASN A 103 16.08 -0.84 3.32
C ASN A 103 14.94 -1.88 3.40
N PHE A 104 13.77 -1.53 2.84
CA PHE A 104 12.62 -2.41 2.70
C PHE A 104 12.46 -2.81 1.24
N TYR A 105 12.17 -4.08 1.02
CA TYR A 105 11.99 -4.65 -0.32
C TYR A 105 10.65 -5.38 -0.38
N CYS A 106 9.88 -5.10 -1.45
CA CYS A 106 8.75 -5.90 -1.81
C CYS A 106 9.21 -7.28 -2.28
N ASP A 107 8.38 -8.29 -2.04
CA ASP A 107 8.72 -9.68 -2.38
C ASP A 107 8.20 -10.07 -3.78
N ALA A 108 7.87 -9.09 -4.62
CA ALA A 108 7.23 -9.30 -5.90
C ALA A 108 7.60 -8.26 -6.95
N ASP A 109 7.61 -8.67 -8.22
CA ASP A 109 7.85 -7.81 -9.37
C ASP A 109 6.61 -7.03 -9.83
N HIS A 110 5.41 -7.49 -9.47
CA HIS A 110 4.13 -6.91 -9.92
C HIS A 110 2.98 -7.24 -8.98
N SER A 111 1.88 -6.47 -9.12
CA SER A 111 0.80 -6.40 -8.14
C SER A 111 0.07 -7.72 -7.91
N ALA A 112 -0.13 -8.55 -8.93
CA ALA A 112 -0.81 -9.83 -8.72
C ALA A 112 -0.08 -10.71 -7.72
N ASP A 113 1.25 -10.75 -7.81
CA ASP A 113 2.11 -11.48 -6.90
C ASP A 113 2.26 -10.72 -5.56
N GLY A 114 2.53 -9.42 -5.62
CA GLY A 114 2.68 -8.56 -4.45
C GLY A 114 1.51 -8.66 -3.48
N HIS A 115 0.28 -8.65 -3.99
CA HIS A 115 -0.90 -8.80 -3.16
C HIS A 115 -1.00 -10.14 -2.44
N ARG A 116 -0.41 -11.20 -2.95
CA ARG A 116 -0.34 -12.50 -2.25
C ARG A 116 0.65 -12.43 -1.09
N TRP A 117 1.85 -11.97 -1.36
CA TRP A 117 2.86 -11.75 -0.32
C TRP A 117 2.36 -10.80 0.78
N LEU A 118 1.69 -9.71 0.36
CA LEU A 118 1.16 -8.66 1.22
C LEU A 118 0.11 -9.14 2.22
N VAL A 119 -0.54 -10.27 1.97
CA VAL A 119 -1.52 -10.86 2.86
C VAL A 119 -1.03 -12.15 3.52
N GLY A 120 0.26 -12.41 3.45
CA GLY A 120 0.91 -13.54 4.13
C GLY A 120 0.72 -14.89 3.45
N THR A 121 0.21 -14.91 2.22
CA THR A 121 -0.04 -16.15 1.49
C THR A 121 1.10 -16.52 0.58
N TYR A 122 2.32 -16.14 0.87
CA TYR A 122 3.41 -16.26 -0.11
C TYR A 122 3.05 -17.24 -1.26
N PRO A 123 3.30 -16.87 -2.54
CA PRO A 123 2.76 -17.60 -3.67
C PRO A 123 3.14 -19.07 -3.63
N ASN A 124 2.26 -19.94 -4.07
CA ASN A 124 2.58 -21.33 -4.30
C ASN A 124 3.33 -21.47 -5.64
N GLU A 125 3.90 -22.64 -5.89
CA GLU A 125 4.68 -22.93 -7.11
C GLU A 125 3.93 -22.59 -8.40
N TRP A 126 2.64 -22.74 -8.42
CA TRP A 126 1.82 -22.43 -9.57
C TRP A 126 1.73 -20.94 -9.83
N VAL A 127 1.54 -20.14 -8.80
CA VAL A 127 1.47 -18.69 -8.90
C VAL A 127 2.80 -18.16 -9.39
N GLU A 128 3.90 -18.55 -8.77
CA GLU A 128 5.24 -18.14 -9.17
C GLU A 128 5.53 -18.50 -10.64
N THR A 129 5.18 -19.71 -11.06
CA THR A 129 5.48 -20.18 -12.41
C THR A 129 4.63 -19.48 -13.48
N THR A 130 3.38 -19.12 -13.16
CA THR A 130 2.43 -18.63 -14.17
C THR A 130 2.29 -17.12 -14.19
N THR A 131 2.61 -16.43 -13.11
CA THR A 131 2.37 -14.99 -12.96
C THR A 131 3.14 -14.18 -14.02
N SER A 132 4.43 -14.40 -14.16
CA SER A 132 5.26 -13.70 -15.17
C SER A 132 4.81 -13.93 -16.61
N ALA A 133 4.21 -15.10 -16.90
CA ALA A 133 3.75 -15.44 -18.24
C ALA A 133 2.35 -14.89 -18.55
N SER A 134 1.52 -14.65 -17.54
CA SER A 134 0.12 -14.28 -17.71
C SER A 134 -0.21 -12.84 -17.36
N TYR A 135 0.64 -12.17 -16.60
CA TYR A 135 0.41 -10.82 -16.08
C TYR A 135 0.43 -9.75 -17.18
N GLY A 136 -0.31 -8.67 -16.95
CA GLY A 136 -0.36 -7.55 -17.89
C GLY A 136 -1.01 -7.87 -19.25
N GLY A 137 -1.81 -8.93 -19.31
CA GLY A 137 -2.46 -9.33 -20.54
C GLY A 137 -1.50 -9.90 -21.59
N ASN A 138 -0.36 -10.44 -21.17
CA ASN A 138 0.52 -11.19 -22.06
C ASN A 138 -0.19 -12.45 -22.56
N ARG A 139 -1.09 -12.24 -23.53
CA ARG A 139 -2.06 -13.20 -24.05
C ARG A 139 -1.47 -14.22 -25.02
N ASN A 140 -0.16 -14.35 -25.08
CA ASN A 140 0.49 -15.40 -25.86
C ASN A 140 0.20 -16.80 -25.31
N MET A 141 -0.31 -16.89 -24.09
CA MET A 141 -0.85 -18.12 -23.54
C MET A 141 -2.30 -18.27 -24.00
N LYS A 142 -2.54 -19.24 -24.88
CA LYS A 142 -3.88 -19.54 -25.39
C LYS A 142 -4.83 -19.87 -24.25
N ALA A 143 -5.98 -19.18 -24.20
CA ALA A 143 -7.10 -19.60 -23.35
C ALA A 143 -7.38 -21.09 -23.61
N GLY A 144 -7.51 -21.88 -22.54
CA GLY A 144 -7.77 -23.31 -22.64
C GLY A 144 -6.59 -24.21 -22.28
N SER A 145 -5.64 -23.73 -21.49
CA SER A 145 -4.67 -24.61 -20.84
C SER A 145 -5.40 -25.78 -20.19
N LYS A 146 -4.90 -26.99 -20.44
CA LYS A 146 -5.40 -28.23 -19.78
C LYS A 146 -4.70 -28.44 -18.43
N ALA A 147 -3.89 -27.49 -17.98
CA ALA A 147 -3.28 -27.56 -16.68
C ALA A 147 -4.35 -27.59 -15.58
N PRO A 148 -4.18 -28.40 -14.54
CA PRO A 148 -5.07 -28.40 -13.38
C PRO A 148 -5.16 -26.97 -12.80
N GLY A 149 -6.36 -26.54 -12.44
CA GLY A 149 -6.59 -25.23 -11.85
C GLY A 149 -6.79 -24.06 -12.80
N ASN A 150 -6.67 -24.27 -14.11
CA ASN A 150 -6.87 -23.23 -15.14
C ASN A 150 -6.12 -21.91 -14.83
N LEU A 151 -4.87 -22.02 -14.50
CA LEU A 151 -4.02 -21.00 -13.86
C LEU A 151 -3.66 -19.81 -14.74
N LEU A 152 -4.11 -19.79 -15.98
CA LEU A 152 -3.87 -18.71 -16.94
C LEU A 152 -4.47 -17.36 -16.52
N MET A 153 -5.33 -17.35 -15.51
CA MET A 153 -6.02 -16.14 -15.02
C MET A 153 -5.47 -15.62 -13.71
N VAL A 154 -4.60 -16.37 -13.05
CA VAL A 154 -4.09 -16.03 -11.71
C VAL A 154 -3.23 -14.77 -11.72
N GLY A 155 -2.52 -14.53 -12.81
CA GLY A 155 -1.56 -13.45 -12.93
C GLY A 155 -2.12 -12.05 -13.13
N SER A 156 -3.41 -11.84 -13.29
CA SER A 156 -3.98 -10.53 -13.63
C SER A 156 -4.88 -9.93 -12.58
N SER A 157 -4.98 -10.55 -11.41
CA SER A 157 -5.89 -10.08 -10.36
C SER A 157 -5.18 -9.88 -9.03
N SER A 158 -5.48 -8.80 -8.37
CA SER A 158 -5.12 -8.56 -6.97
C SER A 158 -6.08 -9.23 -5.98
N ALA A 159 -7.10 -9.93 -6.47
CA ALA A 159 -7.95 -10.77 -5.63
C ALA A 159 -7.20 -12.04 -5.21
N ILE A 160 -7.44 -12.45 -3.97
CA ILE A 160 -6.89 -13.69 -3.44
C ILE A 160 -7.94 -14.78 -3.59
N TYR A 161 -7.65 -15.80 -4.37
CA TYR A 161 -8.50 -16.97 -4.56
C TYR A 161 -8.10 -18.09 -3.59
N PRO A 162 -9.03 -18.97 -3.18
CA PRO A 162 -8.71 -20.08 -2.29
C PRO A 162 -7.58 -20.98 -2.79
N GLU A 163 -7.48 -21.18 -4.10
CA GLU A 163 -6.43 -21.97 -4.74
C GLU A 163 -5.03 -21.30 -4.74
N ASP A 164 -4.98 -20.00 -4.46
CA ASP A 164 -3.73 -19.27 -4.34
C ASP A 164 -3.08 -19.45 -2.96
N TYR A 165 -3.83 -20.00 -2.00
CA TYR A 165 -3.36 -20.11 -0.62
C TYR A 165 -2.41 -21.29 -0.45
N ASN A 166 -1.39 -21.10 0.37
CA ASN A 166 -0.69 -22.19 1.00
C ASN A 166 -1.48 -22.74 2.20
N GLU A 167 -0.99 -23.78 2.86
CA GLU A 167 -1.66 -24.45 3.97
C GLU A 167 -1.92 -23.53 5.17
N ALA A 168 -1.12 -22.49 5.34
CA ALA A 168 -1.27 -21.54 6.42
C ALA A 168 -2.43 -20.56 6.20
N GLY A 169 -2.86 -20.35 4.95
CA GLY A 169 -3.87 -19.36 4.58
C GLY A 169 -3.36 -17.93 4.69
N SER A 170 -4.29 -16.98 4.68
CA SER A 170 -3.99 -15.54 4.75
C SER A 170 -3.87 -15.03 6.19
N ILE A 171 -3.44 -13.76 6.32
CA ILE A 171 -3.45 -13.05 7.61
C ILE A 171 -4.85 -13.03 8.24
N TRP A 172 -5.92 -12.93 7.44
CA TRP A 172 -7.30 -12.93 7.97
C TRP A 172 -7.69 -14.30 8.53
N ASP A 173 -7.30 -15.39 7.88
CA ASP A 173 -7.50 -16.74 8.40
C ASP A 173 -6.71 -16.93 9.71
N HIS A 174 -5.52 -16.34 9.78
CA HIS A 174 -4.70 -16.33 10.98
C HIS A 174 -5.38 -15.55 12.13
N PHE A 175 -5.99 -14.41 11.85
CA PHE A 175 -6.78 -13.67 12.83
C PHE A 175 -7.96 -14.46 13.33
N GLU A 176 -8.71 -15.11 12.44
CA GLU A 176 -9.86 -15.95 12.84
C GLU A 176 -9.44 -17.10 13.74
N ARG A 177 -8.39 -17.86 13.37
CA ARG A 177 -7.87 -18.96 14.18
C ARG A 177 -7.45 -18.51 15.58
N ASN A 178 -6.94 -17.29 15.70
CA ASN A 178 -6.46 -16.73 16.96
C ASN A 178 -7.48 -15.80 17.65
N LYS A 179 -8.71 -15.72 17.15
CA LYS A 179 -9.80 -14.89 17.71
C LYS A 179 -9.45 -13.41 17.81
N VAL A 180 -8.67 -12.89 16.88
CA VAL A 180 -8.35 -11.47 16.75
C VAL A 180 -9.41 -10.81 15.89
N SER A 181 -9.99 -9.73 16.37
CA SER A 181 -10.96 -8.95 15.60
C SER A 181 -10.28 -8.15 14.50
N TYR A 182 -10.83 -8.19 13.29
CA TYR A 182 -10.32 -7.44 12.16
C TYR A 182 -11.45 -6.91 11.28
N PHE A 183 -11.12 -5.94 10.43
CA PHE A 183 -12.01 -5.45 9.38
C PHE A 183 -11.20 -4.95 8.18
N ASN A 184 -11.71 -5.21 6.99
CA ASN A 184 -11.02 -4.99 5.73
C ASN A 184 -11.67 -3.90 4.88
N PHE A 185 -10.85 -2.99 4.37
CA PHE A 185 -11.20 -1.94 3.44
C PHE A 185 -10.51 -2.17 2.09
N GLY A 186 -10.97 -3.18 1.37
CA GLY A 186 -10.62 -3.41 -0.03
C GLY A 186 -9.33 -4.19 -0.32
N LEU A 187 -8.53 -4.54 0.68
CA LEU A 187 -7.33 -5.35 0.47
C LEU A 187 -7.71 -6.81 0.16
N GLY A 188 -7.02 -7.45 -0.79
CA GLY A 188 -7.30 -8.84 -1.17
C GLY A 188 -8.63 -9.07 -1.91
N LEU A 189 -9.26 -8.01 -2.39
CA LEU A 189 -10.48 -8.05 -3.19
C LEU A 189 -10.17 -7.74 -4.65
N GLY A 190 -11.04 -8.19 -5.54
CA GLY A 190 -10.94 -7.91 -6.97
C GLY A 190 -11.09 -6.43 -7.33
N LEU A 191 -10.96 -6.14 -8.61
CA LEU A 191 -11.09 -4.79 -9.14
C LEU A 191 -12.53 -4.28 -9.00
N ALA A 192 -12.71 -2.99 -8.70
CA ALA A 192 -14.01 -2.37 -8.79
C ALA A 192 -14.41 -2.24 -10.26
N ALA A 193 -15.57 -2.76 -10.58
CA ALA A 193 -16.13 -2.67 -11.92
C ALA A 193 -17.59 -2.21 -11.87
N ARG A 194 -18.06 -1.71 -12.99
CA ARG A 194 -19.48 -1.40 -13.17
C ARG A 194 -20.24 -2.71 -13.35
N LEU A 195 -21.27 -2.91 -12.55
CA LEU A 195 -22.18 -4.06 -12.67
C LEU A 195 -23.28 -3.74 -13.70
N ASP A 196 -22.90 -3.60 -14.96
CA ASP A 196 -23.83 -3.66 -16.09
C ASP A 196 -23.69 -5.05 -16.72
N ASP A 197 -24.46 -6.00 -16.27
CA ASP A 197 -24.53 -7.27 -16.96
C ASP A 197 -25.25 -7.06 -18.31
N ARG A 198 -24.50 -7.20 -19.38
CA ARG A 198 -25.04 -7.04 -20.75
C ARG A 198 -26.03 -8.14 -21.11
N SER A 199 -26.10 -9.24 -20.35
CA SER A 199 -27.03 -10.34 -20.55
C SER A 199 -28.40 -10.09 -19.91
N PHE A 200 -28.50 -9.12 -18.96
CA PHE A 200 -29.77 -8.73 -18.36
C PHE A 200 -30.19 -7.34 -18.85
N LYS A 201 -31.50 -7.09 -19.00
CA LYS A 201 -32.00 -5.75 -19.28
C LYS A 201 -31.46 -4.78 -18.23
N PRO A 202 -30.81 -3.68 -18.63
CA PRO A 202 -30.27 -2.72 -17.69
C PRO A 202 -31.36 -2.23 -16.74
N LEU A 203 -31.18 -2.45 -15.45
CA LEU A 203 -32.09 -1.93 -14.43
C LEU A 203 -31.90 -0.41 -14.23
N GLY A 204 -31.02 0.23 -14.99
CA GLY A 204 -30.70 1.64 -14.84
C GLY A 204 -29.90 1.98 -13.56
N VAL A 205 -29.58 0.99 -12.76
CA VAL A 205 -28.81 1.15 -11.50
C VAL A 205 -27.36 0.90 -11.79
N LYS A 206 -26.52 1.92 -11.53
CA LYS A 206 -25.06 1.83 -11.61
C LYS A 206 -24.51 1.73 -10.20
N TYR A 207 -23.72 0.71 -9.93
CA TYR A 207 -23.02 0.55 -8.67
C TYR A 207 -21.72 -0.22 -8.85
N MET A 208 -20.82 -0.04 -7.89
CA MET A 208 -19.56 -0.74 -7.83
C MET A 208 -19.73 -2.02 -7.01
N GLY A 209 -19.12 -3.11 -7.48
CA GLY A 209 -19.10 -4.37 -6.76
C GLY A 209 -17.80 -4.56 -6.00
N ASN A 210 -17.89 -4.98 -4.74
CA ASN A 210 -16.79 -5.53 -3.97
C ASN A 210 -17.09 -7.01 -3.75
N TYR A 211 -16.25 -7.88 -4.28
CA TYR A 211 -16.46 -9.34 -4.20
C TYR A 211 -15.40 -9.99 -3.32
N PRO A 212 -15.64 -10.13 -2.02
CA PRO A 212 -14.74 -10.90 -1.17
C PRO A 212 -14.90 -12.39 -1.51
N LEU A 213 -13.82 -13.03 -1.94
CA LEU A 213 -13.78 -14.45 -2.25
C LEU A 213 -13.46 -15.30 -1.03
N PRO A 214 -12.47 -14.97 -0.18
CA PRO A 214 -12.19 -15.71 1.03
C PRO A 214 -13.33 -15.59 2.04
N ALA A 215 -13.72 -16.71 2.66
CA ALA A 215 -14.80 -16.73 3.66
C ALA A 215 -14.54 -15.78 4.83
N SER A 216 -13.28 -15.62 5.25
CA SER A 216 -12.83 -14.69 6.27
C SER A 216 -13.16 -13.23 5.95
N LEU A 217 -13.19 -12.85 4.68
CA LEU A 217 -13.48 -11.49 4.22
C LEU A 217 -14.96 -11.21 3.96
N ILE A 218 -15.79 -12.23 3.74
CA ILE A 218 -17.22 -12.03 3.41
C ILE A 218 -17.95 -11.23 4.49
N ARG A 219 -17.69 -11.51 5.77
CA ARG A 219 -18.33 -10.85 6.91
C ARG A 219 -17.61 -9.59 7.38
N ASN A 220 -16.30 -9.51 7.14
CA ASN A 220 -15.41 -8.53 7.75
C ASN A 220 -14.82 -7.55 6.72
N SER A 221 -15.50 -7.33 5.58
CA SER A 221 -15.09 -6.31 4.61
C SER A 221 -16.13 -5.21 4.47
N SER A 222 -15.65 -4.00 4.22
CA SER A 222 -16.47 -2.86 3.88
C SER A 222 -17.28 -3.11 2.61
N ARG A 223 -18.53 -2.67 2.65
CA ARG A 223 -19.42 -2.65 1.47
C ARG A 223 -19.45 -1.29 0.79
N LEU A 224 -18.88 -0.26 1.43
CA LEU A 224 -18.89 1.12 0.95
C LEU A 224 -17.55 1.53 0.37
N PHE A 225 -16.47 0.98 0.90
CA PHE A 225 -15.10 1.28 0.46
C PHE A 225 -14.84 0.66 -0.92
N SER A 226 -14.47 1.49 -1.88
CA SER A 226 -14.16 1.02 -3.23
C SER A 226 -12.80 0.37 -3.30
N VAL A 227 -12.75 -0.83 -3.87
CA VAL A 227 -11.50 -1.54 -4.18
C VAL A 227 -10.75 -0.86 -5.35
N TYR A 228 -9.67 -1.46 -5.85
CA TYR A 228 -8.87 -0.89 -6.91
C TYR A 228 -9.72 -0.49 -8.14
N ASN A 229 -9.60 0.74 -8.51
CA ASN A 229 -9.89 1.34 -9.81
C ASN A 229 -9.42 2.79 -9.79
N THR A 230 -8.48 3.18 -10.62
CA THR A 230 -7.90 4.53 -10.65
C THR A 230 -8.87 5.61 -11.14
N ALA A 231 -10.03 5.23 -11.68
CA ALA A 231 -11.12 6.18 -11.97
C ALA A 231 -11.82 6.71 -10.71
N ILE A 232 -11.67 6.01 -9.58
CA ILE A 232 -12.27 6.39 -8.31
C ILE A 232 -11.23 7.11 -7.46
N PRO A 233 -11.46 8.36 -7.03
CA PRO A 233 -10.52 9.10 -6.19
C PRO A 233 -10.20 8.40 -4.87
N ASP A 234 -8.94 8.43 -4.44
CA ASP A 234 -8.55 8.00 -3.10
C ASP A 234 -9.15 8.89 -2.00
N GLN A 235 -9.51 10.14 -2.34
CA GLN A 235 -10.28 10.99 -1.45
C GLN A 235 -11.62 10.35 -1.09
N PHE A 236 -12.30 9.73 -2.06
CA PHE A 236 -13.54 9.00 -1.80
C PHE A 236 -13.30 7.79 -0.90
N ARG A 237 -12.19 7.06 -1.09
CA ARG A 237 -11.81 5.94 -0.22
C ARG A 237 -11.54 6.40 1.21
N ALA A 238 -10.82 7.51 1.37
CA ALA A 238 -10.59 8.12 2.68
C ALA A 238 -11.90 8.52 3.38
N ASP A 239 -12.84 9.12 2.64
CA ASP A 239 -14.16 9.50 3.17
C ASP A 239 -14.94 8.26 3.64
N MET A 240 -14.97 7.19 2.84
CA MET A 240 -15.66 5.95 3.21
C MET A 240 -15.00 5.25 4.40
N PHE A 241 -13.66 5.24 4.46
CA PHE A 241 -12.94 4.72 5.62
C PHE A 241 -13.30 5.47 6.91
N ILE A 242 -13.21 6.79 6.88
CA ILE A 242 -13.52 7.65 8.03
C ILE A 242 -14.98 7.47 8.45
N LYS A 243 -15.90 7.52 7.51
CA LYS A 243 -17.33 7.32 7.76
C LYS A 243 -17.63 6.00 8.44
N GLU A 244 -17.10 4.88 7.92
CA GLU A 244 -17.35 3.57 8.53
C GLU A 244 -16.71 3.44 9.91
N VAL A 245 -15.52 3.98 10.13
CA VAL A 245 -14.90 3.98 11.47
C VAL A 245 -15.76 4.76 12.46
N GLU A 246 -16.26 5.94 12.10
CA GLU A 246 -17.16 6.74 12.94
C GLU A 246 -18.46 5.99 13.24
N GLU A 247 -19.12 5.49 12.22
CA GLU A 247 -20.44 4.88 12.35
C GLU A 247 -20.42 3.55 13.10
N ARG A 248 -19.35 2.76 12.95
CA ARG A 248 -19.29 1.41 13.51
C ARG A 248 -18.66 1.38 14.91
N TRP A 249 -17.60 2.13 15.14
CA TRP A 249 -16.74 1.92 16.31
C TRP A 249 -16.54 3.15 17.19
N ARG A 250 -16.95 4.34 16.74
CA ARG A 250 -16.89 5.54 17.58
C ARG A 250 -18.13 5.70 18.49
N LYS A 251 -19.10 4.82 18.39
CA LYS A 251 -20.31 4.83 19.22
C LYS A 251 -20.02 4.27 20.62
N PRO A 252 -20.78 4.72 21.66
CA PRO A 252 -20.64 4.19 23.02
C PRO A 252 -20.72 2.66 23.06
N GLY A 253 -19.83 2.03 23.81
CA GLY A 253 -19.77 0.58 23.99
C GLY A 253 -19.18 -0.21 22.81
N LYS A 254 -18.84 0.45 21.70
CA LYS A 254 -18.17 -0.18 20.56
C LYS A 254 -16.65 -0.08 20.72
N LYS A 255 -15.95 -1.07 20.18
CA LYS A 255 -14.48 -1.10 20.14
C LYS A 255 -14.01 -1.25 18.71
N LEU A 256 -12.93 -0.54 18.38
CA LEU A 256 -12.25 -0.74 17.10
C LEU A 256 -11.76 -2.20 17.01
N PRO A 257 -11.83 -2.86 15.85
CA PRO A 257 -11.13 -4.12 15.63
C PRO A 257 -9.63 -3.98 15.91
N SER A 258 -9.01 -5.06 16.36
CA SER A 258 -7.57 -5.08 16.65
C SER A 258 -6.73 -4.82 15.40
N VAL A 259 -7.25 -5.21 14.23
CA VAL A 259 -6.58 -4.98 12.95
C VAL A 259 -7.56 -4.42 11.93
N LEU A 260 -7.16 -3.33 11.28
CA LEU A 260 -7.78 -2.82 10.05
C LEU A 260 -6.80 -3.02 8.90
N THR A 261 -7.28 -3.52 7.78
CA THR A 261 -6.52 -3.58 6.53
C THR A 261 -7.18 -2.69 5.49
N ALA A 262 -6.41 -1.93 4.72
CA ALA A 262 -6.94 -1.02 3.71
C ALA A 262 -6.06 -1.00 2.46
N ARG A 263 -6.66 -0.74 1.31
CA ARG A 263 -5.96 -0.52 0.04
C ARG A 263 -6.31 0.87 -0.49
N ILE A 264 -5.30 1.73 -0.64
CA ILE A 264 -5.42 3.11 -1.18
C ILE A 264 -4.53 3.19 -2.41
N PRO A 265 -5.04 2.93 -3.64
CA PRO A 265 -4.22 2.49 -4.76
C PRO A 265 -3.95 3.55 -5.83
N ASN A 266 -4.38 4.82 -5.70
CA ASN A 266 -4.29 5.74 -6.83
C ASN A 266 -2.87 6.19 -7.20
N ASP A 267 -1.88 5.95 -6.35
CA ASP A 267 -0.49 6.15 -6.70
C ASP A 267 0.01 5.22 -7.83
N HIS A 268 -0.72 4.14 -8.13
CA HIS A 268 -0.53 3.37 -9.37
C HIS A 268 -0.45 4.28 -10.60
N GLY A 269 -1.24 5.34 -10.61
CA GLY A 269 -1.31 6.27 -11.73
C GLY A 269 -2.15 5.71 -12.88
N ALA A 270 -2.53 6.61 -13.78
CA ALA A 270 -3.23 6.33 -15.02
C ALA A 270 -3.01 7.47 -16.03
N ALA A 271 -3.56 7.35 -17.22
CA ALA A 271 -3.57 8.42 -18.20
C ALA A 271 -4.29 9.67 -17.67
N GLU A 272 -3.85 10.84 -18.11
CA GLU A 272 -4.44 12.11 -17.71
C GLU A 272 -5.92 12.21 -18.11
N ARG A 273 -6.74 12.65 -17.16
CA ARG A 273 -8.18 12.91 -17.28
C ARG A 273 -8.52 14.26 -16.65
N PRO A 274 -8.17 15.39 -17.31
CA PRO A 274 -8.38 16.73 -16.75
C PRO A 274 -9.85 17.00 -16.39
N GLU A 275 -10.76 16.50 -17.20
CA GLU A 275 -12.22 16.61 -17.02
C GLU A 275 -12.74 15.91 -15.75
N ASP A 276 -12.02 14.90 -15.29
CA ASP A 276 -12.35 14.14 -14.07
C ASP A 276 -11.51 14.59 -12.86
N GLY A 277 -10.72 15.67 -12.99
CA GLY A 277 -9.89 16.24 -11.92
C GLY A 277 -8.44 15.75 -11.87
N TYR A 278 -7.98 14.99 -12.89
CA TYR A 278 -6.62 14.46 -13.00
C TYR A 278 -5.88 15.02 -14.21
N PRO A 279 -5.45 16.31 -14.16
CA PRO A 279 -4.79 16.95 -15.30
C PRO A 279 -3.39 16.41 -15.60
N PHE A 280 -2.77 15.70 -14.69
CA PHE A 280 -1.42 15.12 -14.83
C PHE A 280 -1.41 13.68 -14.30
N ARG A 281 -0.41 12.89 -14.66
CA ARG A 281 -0.20 11.57 -14.05
C ARG A 281 0.16 11.68 -12.57
N GLU A 282 0.92 12.69 -12.22
CA GLU A 282 1.28 13.03 -10.85
C GLU A 282 0.06 13.41 -9.98
N SER A 283 -1.06 13.76 -10.62
CA SER A 283 -2.33 14.01 -9.90
C SER A 283 -2.81 12.79 -9.12
N TYR A 284 -2.59 11.60 -9.65
CA TYR A 284 -2.96 10.35 -8.97
C TYR A 284 -2.13 10.11 -7.71
N MET A 285 -0.81 10.36 -7.79
CA MET A 285 0.05 10.29 -6.61
C MET A 285 -0.32 11.35 -5.57
N ALA A 286 -0.66 12.58 -6.01
CA ALA A 286 -1.08 13.65 -5.10
C ALA A 286 -2.44 13.35 -4.44
N ASP A 287 -3.35 12.69 -5.14
CA ASP A 287 -4.61 12.17 -4.60
C ASP A 287 -4.35 11.12 -3.51
N ASN A 288 -3.54 10.12 -3.81
CA ASN A 288 -3.12 9.09 -2.87
C ASN A 288 -2.46 9.68 -1.63
N ASP A 289 -1.48 10.56 -1.81
CA ASP A 289 -0.74 11.22 -0.73
C ASP A 289 -1.67 11.96 0.24
N LEU A 290 -2.61 12.73 -0.30
CA LEU A 290 -3.59 13.45 0.51
C LEU A 290 -4.54 12.49 1.24
N ALA A 291 -4.99 11.42 0.59
CA ALA A 291 -5.87 10.43 1.19
C ALA A 291 -5.21 9.71 2.37
N VAL A 292 -3.96 9.28 2.20
CA VAL A 292 -3.15 8.70 3.27
C VAL A 292 -2.99 9.69 4.42
N GLY A 293 -2.64 10.95 4.11
CA GLY A 293 -2.51 12.01 5.11
C GLY A 293 -3.80 12.21 5.91
N ARG A 294 -4.96 12.25 5.26
CA ARG A 294 -6.28 12.42 5.88
C ARG A 294 -6.65 11.23 6.78
N VAL A 295 -6.38 10.01 6.33
CA VAL A 295 -6.63 8.80 7.13
C VAL A 295 -5.78 8.81 8.39
N VAL A 296 -4.49 9.14 8.28
CA VAL A 296 -3.59 9.25 9.44
C VAL A 296 -4.00 10.39 10.38
N GLU A 297 -4.34 11.55 9.83
CA GLU A 297 -4.84 12.68 10.64
C GLU A 297 -6.06 12.28 11.44
N TYR A 298 -7.05 11.66 10.80
CA TYR A 298 -8.26 11.20 11.45
C TYR A 298 -7.96 10.20 12.57
N LEU A 299 -7.21 9.13 12.27
CA LEU A 299 -6.89 8.08 13.23
C LEU A 299 -6.10 8.62 14.41
N SER A 300 -5.16 9.54 14.18
CA SER A 300 -4.33 10.15 15.22
C SER A 300 -5.12 11.03 16.21
N ARG A 301 -6.35 11.43 15.85
CA ARG A 301 -7.27 12.20 16.70
C ARG A 301 -8.31 11.33 17.41
N THR A 302 -8.30 10.01 17.16
CA THR A 302 -9.22 9.09 17.86
C THR A 302 -8.68 8.68 19.24
N PRO A 303 -9.53 8.25 20.17
CA PRO A 303 -9.07 7.70 21.46
C PRO A 303 -8.22 6.43 21.31
N TYR A 304 -8.27 5.78 20.16
CA TYR A 304 -7.50 4.57 19.86
C TYR A 304 -6.03 4.86 19.59
N TRP A 305 -5.71 6.10 19.20
CA TRP A 305 -4.36 6.54 18.83
C TRP A 305 -3.30 6.13 19.85
N LYS A 306 -3.57 6.33 21.14
CA LYS A 306 -2.64 5.99 22.22
C LYS A 306 -2.15 4.54 22.25
N ASN A 307 -2.81 3.65 21.55
CA ASN A 307 -2.48 2.21 21.48
C ASN A 307 -2.42 1.71 20.02
N MET A 308 -2.17 2.60 19.05
CA MET A 308 -2.22 2.28 17.63
C MET A 308 -0.84 2.30 16.97
N ALA A 309 -0.64 1.43 16.00
CA ALA A 309 0.38 1.55 14.99
C ALA A 309 -0.25 1.43 13.60
N ILE A 310 0.14 2.31 12.70
CA ILE A 310 -0.24 2.30 11.29
C ILE A 310 1.01 1.93 10.51
N VAL A 311 0.91 0.95 9.63
CA VAL A 311 1.93 0.59 8.66
C VAL A 311 1.42 0.99 7.28
N ILE A 312 2.27 1.66 6.51
CA ILE A 312 2.00 2.09 5.15
C ILE A 312 3.09 1.50 4.27
N THR A 313 2.70 0.75 3.24
CA THR A 313 3.62 0.08 2.31
C THR A 313 2.99 -0.04 0.92
N GLU A 314 3.82 -0.35 -0.08
CA GLU A 314 3.35 -0.71 -1.43
C GLU A 314 3.12 -2.22 -1.51
N ASP A 315 2.38 -2.67 -2.53
CA ASP A 315 2.25 -4.09 -2.86
C ASP A 315 3.46 -4.60 -3.66
N ASP A 316 3.94 -3.78 -4.56
CA ASP A 316 5.18 -3.97 -5.31
C ASP A 316 5.83 -2.61 -5.64
N SER A 317 6.92 -2.63 -6.38
CA SER A 317 7.67 -1.42 -6.78
C SER A 317 7.68 -1.22 -8.30
N GLN A 318 6.78 -1.88 -9.00
CA GLN A 318 6.64 -1.85 -10.45
C GLN A 318 6.47 -0.41 -10.98
N GLY A 319 7.08 -0.10 -12.10
CA GLY A 319 6.94 1.19 -12.79
C GLY A 319 7.81 2.32 -12.25
N GLY A 320 8.63 2.08 -11.23
CA GLY A 320 9.61 3.03 -10.72
C GLY A 320 11.05 2.58 -10.89
N ILE A 321 11.99 3.51 -10.70
CA ILE A 321 13.42 3.23 -10.65
C ILE A 321 13.91 3.51 -9.23
N ASP A 322 14.83 2.67 -8.76
CA ASP A 322 15.54 2.86 -7.51
C ASP A 322 17.06 2.70 -7.75
N HIS A 323 17.89 3.44 -7.01
CA HIS A 323 19.35 3.39 -7.21
C HIS A 323 20.01 2.19 -6.54
N VAL A 324 19.28 1.45 -5.72
CA VAL A 324 19.79 0.27 -5.00
C VAL A 324 19.28 -1.02 -5.63
N ASP A 325 17.94 -1.17 -5.72
CA ASP A 325 17.30 -2.38 -6.22
C ASP A 325 15.87 -2.08 -6.67
N ALA A 326 15.42 -2.74 -7.74
CA ALA A 326 14.09 -2.54 -8.31
C ALA A 326 12.93 -2.88 -7.35
N HIS A 327 13.16 -3.72 -6.35
CA HIS A 327 12.16 -4.09 -5.34
C HIS A 327 12.17 -3.16 -4.11
N ARG A 328 13.16 -2.25 -4.00
CA ARG A 328 13.21 -1.34 -2.85
C ARG A 328 12.04 -0.36 -2.89
N SER A 329 11.24 -0.37 -1.83
CA SER A 329 9.97 0.33 -1.80
C SER A 329 9.70 1.00 -0.44
N ILE A 330 8.47 1.42 -0.23
CA ILE A 330 8.06 2.22 0.91
C ILE A 330 7.65 1.32 2.08
N LEU A 331 8.20 1.61 3.26
CA LEU A 331 7.72 1.09 4.53
C LEU A 331 7.75 2.20 5.58
N MET A 332 6.59 2.59 6.07
CA MET A 332 6.44 3.60 7.12
C MET A 332 5.75 3.01 8.34
N VAL A 333 6.19 3.44 9.51
CA VAL A 333 5.54 3.13 10.80
C VAL A 333 5.11 4.43 11.45
N VAL A 334 3.80 4.63 11.54
CA VAL A 334 3.16 5.82 12.11
C VAL A 334 2.45 5.42 13.40
N SER A 335 2.97 5.89 14.52
CA SER A 335 2.50 5.50 15.85
C SER A 335 2.98 6.51 16.89
N PRO A 336 2.26 6.69 18.03
CA PRO A 336 2.85 7.39 19.16
C PRO A 336 4.18 6.78 19.62
N TYR A 337 4.37 5.50 19.40
CA TYR A 337 5.57 4.76 19.77
C TYR A 337 6.63 4.71 18.67
N ALA A 338 6.38 5.24 17.48
CA ALA A 338 7.40 5.32 16.44
C ALA A 338 8.52 6.29 16.84
N LYS A 339 9.75 5.99 16.49
CA LYS A 339 10.84 6.96 16.57
C LYS A 339 10.56 8.12 15.64
N LYS A 340 10.98 9.32 16.06
CA LYS A 340 10.79 10.52 15.25
C LYS A 340 11.93 10.69 14.26
N ARG A 341 11.60 11.06 13.03
CA ARG A 341 12.56 11.37 11.95
C ARG A 341 13.64 10.31 11.88
N PHE A 342 13.21 9.06 11.80
CA PHE A 342 14.09 7.91 11.91
C PHE A 342 13.99 7.04 10.66
N ALA A 343 15.11 6.88 9.96
CA ALA A 343 15.26 5.90 8.89
C ALA A 343 15.88 4.62 9.48
N SER A 344 15.20 3.49 9.30
CA SER A 344 15.78 2.20 9.62
C SER A 344 16.56 1.69 8.42
N HIS A 345 17.80 1.23 8.68
CA HIS A 345 18.68 0.61 7.69
C HIS A 345 18.68 -0.93 7.78
N VAL A 346 17.81 -1.49 8.62
CA VAL A 346 17.63 -2.94 8.73
C VAL A 346 16.88 -3.43 7.51
N HIS A 347 17.32 -4.54 6.93
CA HIS A 347 16.63 -5.17 5.81
C HIS A 347 15.28 -5.71 6.26
N TYR A 348 14.21 -5.25 5.58
CA TYR A 348 12.83 -5.65 5.82
C TYR A 348 12.15 -6.15 4.55
N SER A 349 11.14 -6.98 4.76
CA SER A 349 10.19 -7.48 3.78
C SER A 349 8.77 -7.47 4.35
N PHE A 350 7.78 -7.94 3.62
CA PHE A 350 6.42 -8.09 4.16
C PHE A 350 6.38 -8.98 5.40
N GLY A 351 7.23 -10.03 5.45
CA GLY A 351 7.37 -10.87 6.62
C GLY A 351 7.77 -10.11 7.89
N SER A 352 8.52 -9.02 7.73
CA SER A 352 8.92 -8.14 8.85
C SER A 352 7.73 -7.41 9.47
N ILE A 353 6.78 -6.98 8.63
CA ILE A 353 5.53 -6.34 9.07
C ILE A 353 4.73 -7.34 9.89
N PHE A 354 4.50 -8.53 9.35
CA PHE A 354 3.72 -9.58 10.01
C PHE A 354 4.35 -9.99 11.32
N LYS A 355 5.65 -10.31 11.33
CA LYS A 355 6.37 -10.66 12.56
C LYS A 355 6.20 -9.62 13.66
N THR A 356 6.30 -8.35 13.31
CA THR A 356 6.12 -7.25 14.26
C THR A 356 4.71 -7.19 14.83
N MET A 357 3.71 -7.39 13.96
CA MET A 357 2.31 -7.49 14.39
C MET A 357 2.09 -8.69 15.33
N TRP A 358 2.64 -9.88 14.96
CA TRP A 358 2.52 -11.08 15.80
C TRP A 358 3.15 -10.90 17.16
N HIS A 359 4.33 -10.29 17.22
CA HIS A 359 5.00 -10.00 18.49
C HIS A 359 4.15 -9.10 19.38
N SER A 360 3.57 -8.03 18.84
CA SER A 360 2.77 -7.07 19.60
C SER A 360 1.40 -7.62 20.03
N LEU A 361 0.75 -8.40 19.17
CA LEU A 361 -0.56 -9.00 19.44
C LEU A 361 -0.46 -10.33 20.20
N GLY A 362 0.75 -10.86 20.37
CA GLY A 362 0.97 -12.15 21.04
C GLY A 362 0.51 -13.36 20.24
N LEU A 363 0.54 -13.26 18.91
CA LEU A 363 0.13 -14.32 17.97
C LEU A 363 1.30 -15.23 17.60
N PRO A 364 1.06 -16.51 17.33
CA PRO A 364 2.07 -17.36 16.71
C PRO A 364 2.43 -16.84 15.32
N TYR A 365 3.55 -17.29 14.79
CA TYR A 365 3.90 -17.02 13.40
C TYR A 365 2.91 -17.71 12.45
N LEU A 366 2.64 -17.09 11.32
CA LEU A 366 1.72 -17.61 10.30
C LEU A 366 2.38 -18.74 9.52
N ASN A 367 3.63 -18.50 9.11
CA ASN A 367 4.41 -19.46 8.32
C ASN A 367 5.92 -19.24 8.56
N GLN A 368 6.74 -19.98 7.82
CA GLN A 368 8.19 -19.90 7.95
C GLN A 368 8.78 -18.58 7.45
N TYR A 369 8.13 -17.96 6.47
CA TYR A 369 8.56 -16.70 5.90
C TYR A 369 8.52 -15.57 6.95
N ASP A 370 7.39 -15.37 7.63
CA ASP A 370 7.30 -14.33 8.67
C ASP A 370 8.11 -14.68 9.93
N ALA A 371 8.25 -15.97 10.24
CA ALA A 371 9.08 -16.41 11.35
C ALA A 371 10.57 -16.09 11.14
N ALA A 372 11.07 -16.19 9.90
CA ALA A 372 12.47 -15.95 9.56
C ALA A 372 12.82 -14.46 9.37
N ALA A 373 11.84 -13.61 9.05
CA ALA A 373 12.07 -12.19 8.80
C ALA A 373 12.63 -11.44 10.03
N ALA A 374 13.27 -10.30 9.81
CA ALA A 374 13.60 -9.35 10.87
C ALA A 374 12.33 -8.64 11.38
N ASP A 375 12.19 -8.42 12.67
CA ASP A 375 11.10 -7.56 13.18
C ASP A 375 11.50 -6.07 13.13
N MET A 376 10.50 -5.19 13.04
CA MET A 376 10.69 -3.73 12.93
C MET A 376 10.86 -3.02 14.29
N GLY A 377 11.25 -3.72 15.32
CA GLY A 377 11.30 -3.14 16.67
C GLY A 377 12.30 -2.00 16.84
N ASP A 378 13.29 -1.86 15.95
CA ASP A 378 14.21 -0.72 15.94
C ASP A 378 13.54 0.60 15.53
N MET A 379 12.41 0.54 14.81
CA MET A 379 11.62 1.71 14.43
C MET A 379 10.78 2.26 15.61
N PHE A 380 10.72 1.55 16.73
CA PHE A 380 9.88 1.90 17.87
C PHE A 380 10.68 2.43 19.06
N SER A 381 10.03 3.29 19.86
CA SER A 381 10.55 3.89 21.09
C SER A 381 9.66 3.56 22.28
N HIS A 382 10.25 3.41 23.44
CA HIS A 382 9.52 3.25 24.70
C HIS A 382 8.92 4.57 25.24
N LYS A 383 9.28 5.70 24.65
CA LYS A 383 8.75 7.04 24.99
C LYS A 383 7.73 7.44 23.94
N PRO A 384 6.42 7.31 24.24
CA PRO A 384 5.39 7.67 23.26
C PRO A 384 5.26 9.20 23.13
N ASP A 385 4.96 9.63 21.91
CA ASP A 385 4.49 10.98 21.61
C ASP A 385 3.08 10.91 21.01
N PHE A 386 2.11 11.40 21.74
CA PHE A 386 0.69 11.35 21.36
C PHE A 386 0.26 12.52 20.47
N THR A 387 1.19 13.38 20.06
CA THR A 387 0.88 14.50 19.14
C THR A 387 0.22 13.96 17.88
N PRO A 388 -0.97 14.43 17.53
CA PRO A 388 -1.63 13.98 16.31
C PRO A 388 -0.92 14.50 15.07
N TYR A 389 -1.09 13.80 13.97
CA TYR A 389 -0.66 14.26 12.66
C TYR A 389 -1.62 15.34 12.11
N ASN A 390 -1.09 16.25 11.32
CA ASN A 390 -1.86 17.22 10.55
C ASN A 390 -1.57 17.01 9.06
N ALA A 391 -2.59 16.63 8.32
CA ALA A 391 -2.49 16.40 6.88
C ALA A 391 -2.04 17.66 6.14
N LYS A 392 -1.21 17.48 5.14
CA LYS A 392 -0.74 18.55 4.26
C LYS A 392 -1.64 18.62 3.04
N ALA A 393 -2.01 19.83 2.66
CA ALA A 393 -2.76 20.04 1.44
C ALA A 393 -1.92 19.67 0.21
N SER A 394 -2.60 19.15 -0.82
CA SER A 394 -1.99 18.97 -2.14
C SER A 394 -1.72 20.30 -2.81
N ASP A 395 -0.77 20.34 -3.74
CA ASP A 395 -0.58 21.47 -4.65
C ASP A 395 -1.76 21.49 -5.64
N LEU A 396 -2.63 22.49 -5.50
CA LEU A 396 -3.86 22.59 -6.30
C LEU A 396 -3.59 22.76 -7.81
N ARG A 397 -2.36 23.08 -8.20
CA ARG A 397 -1.96 23.17 -9.61
C ARG A 397 -1.88 21.78 -10.26
N ILE A 398 -1.61 20.73 -9.47
CA ILE A 398 -1.51 19.35 -9.96
C ILE A 398 -2.70 18.49 -9.55
N PHE A 399 -3.31 18.74 -8.39
CA PHE A 399 -4.48 18.00 -7.93
C PHE A 399 -5.36 18.87 -7.02
N ASN A 400 -6.58 19.11 -7.48
CA ASN A 400 -7.62 19.73 -6.67
C ASN A 400 -8.64 18.66 -6.23
N PRO A 401 -8.68 18.29 -4.93
CA PRO A 401 -9.59 17.24 -4.45
C PRO A 401 -11.07 17.57 -4.63
N GLN A 402 -11.43 18.84 -4.77
CA GLN A 402 -12.82 19.25 -5.02
C GLN A 402 -13.22 19.10 -6.50
N ALA A 403 -12.27 19.02 -7.40
CA ALA A 403 -12.52 18.79 -8.82
C ALA A 403 -12.56 17.29 -9.19
N ALA A 404 -12.03 16.41 -8.31
CA ALA A 404 -12.01 14.98 -8.52
C ALA A 404 -13.42 14.40 -8.31
N LEU A 405 -14.07 14.00 -9.41
CA LEU A 405 -15.44 13.46 -9.39
C LEU A 405 -15.47 12.09 -8.71
N THR A 406 -16.42 11.89 -7.82
CA THR A 406 -16.63 10.65 -7.08
C THR A 406 -17.87 9.91 -7.60
N PRO A 407 -18.04 8.61 -7.31
CA PRO A 407 -19.26 7.87 -7.67
C PRO A 407 -20.56 8.45 -7.13
N LEU A 408 -20.49 9.41 -6.19
CA LEU A 408 -21.68 10.12 -5.66
C LEU A 408 -22.04 11.35 -6.48
N ASP A 409 -21.18 11.78 -7.39
CA ASP A 409 -21.42 12.94 -8.23
C ASP A 409 -22.24 12.55 -9.47
N GLU A 410 -23.24 13.35 -9.82
CA GLU A 410 -24.08 13.11 -11.01
C GLU A 410 -23.27 13.06 -12.31
N LYS A 411 -22.17 13.82 -12.37
CA LYS A 411 -21.27 13.92 -13.52
C LYS A 411 -20.17 12.86 -13.52
N PHE A 412 -20.16 11.93 -12.55
CA PHE A 412 -19.11 10.91 -12.49
C PHE A 412 -19.02 10.12 -13.79
N ASN A 413 -17.79 9.97 -14.27
CA ASN A 413 -17.52 9.28 -15.52
C ASN A 413 -17.50 7.75 -15.33
N TRP A 414 -18.68 7.13 -15.38
CA TRP A 414 -18.83 5.68 -15.23
C TRP A 414 -18.09 4.87 -16.31
N LYS A 415 -17.83 5.46 -17.49
CA LYS A 415 -17.06 4.79 -18.55
C LYS A 415 -15.58 4.68 -18.21
N ALA A 416 -15.07 5.60 -17.39
CA ALA A 416 -13.69 5.54 -16.94
C ALA A 416 -13.40 4.31 -16.05
N LEU A 417 -14.41 3.79 -15.34
CA LEU A 417 -14.26 2.53 -14.59
C LEU A 417 -13.91 1.36 -15.52
N ASP A 418 -14.56 1.30 -16.67
CA ASP A 418 -14.31 0.22 -17.63
C ASP A 418 -12.92 0.34 -18.26
N ALA A 419 -12.46 1.57 -18.52
CA ALA A 419 -11.14 1.83 -19.10
C ALA A 419 -9.97 1.63 -18.10
N ASN A 420 -10.25 1.77 -16.80
CA ASN A 420 -9.24 1.66 -15.75
C ASN A 420 -9.43 0.38 -14.90
N SER A 421 -10.13 -0.61 -15.42
CA SER A 421 -10.28 -1.92 -14.76
C SER A 421 -9.06 -2.83 -14.99
N ASP A 422 -8.31 -2.60 -16.06
CA ASP A 422 -7.10 -3.35 -16.35
C ASP A 422 -5.94 -2.82 -15.54
N MET A 423 -5.24 -3.72 -14.88
CA MET A 423 -3.97 -3.41 -14.22
C MET A 423 -2.85 -3.48 -15.25
N ASP A 424 -1.89 -2.62 -15.11
CA ASP A 424 -0.61 -2.60 -15.80
C ASP A 424 -0.65 -2.88 -17.32
N HIS A 425 -0.46 -1.83 -18.07
CA HIS A 425 -0.27 -1.93 -19.51
C HIS A 425 1.24 -2.04 -19.82
N PRO A 426 1.77 -3.19 -20.27
CA PRO A 426 3.21 -3.38 -20.52
C PRO A 426 3.81 -2.32 -21.44
N ALA A 427 3.07 -1.90 -22.47
CA ALA A 427 3.52 -0.83 -23.35
C ALA A 427 3.69 0.52 -22.62
N GLN A 428 2.79 0.84 -21.70
CA GLN A 428 2.85 2.07 -20.90
C GLN A 428 4.02 2.03 -19.92
N MET A 429 4.24 0.91 -19.26
CA MET A 429 5.37 0.71 -18.36
C MET A 429 6.71 0.85 -19.07
N LEU A 430 6.81 0.29 -20.28
CA LEU A 430 8.00 0.43 -21.11
C LEU A 430 8.26 1.88 -21.53
N GLU A 431 7.20 2.65 -21.82
CA GLU A 431 7.33 4.08 -22.12
C GLU A 431 7.79 4.86 -20.89
N ASP A 432 7.23 4.58 -19.73
CA ASP A 432 7.58 5.24 -18.47
C ASP A 432 9.04 4.96 -18.08
N SER A 433 9.50 3.72 -18.25
CA SER A 433 10.91 3.33 -18.04
C SER A 433 11.84 4.09 -19.00
N LYS A 434 11.51 4.18 -20.28
CA LYS A 434 12.32 4.91 -21.27
C LYS A 434 12.39 6.40 -20.96
N GLU A 435 11.28 7.00 -20.54
CA GLU A 435 11.26 8.42 -20.17
C GLU A 435 12.16 8.70 -18.97
N LEU A 436 12.10 7.83 -17.98
CA LEU A 436 12.92 7.93 -16.77
C LEU A 436 14.41 7.74 -17.10
N ASP A 437 14.76 6.76 -17.94
CA ASP A 437 16.11 6.56 -18.46
C ASP A 437 16.66 7.78 -19.18
N ASN A 438 15.84 8.46 -19.99
CA ASN A 438 16.24 9.66 -20.71
C ASN A 438 16.50 10.82 -19.73
N ARG A 439 15.67 10.99 -18.72
CA ARG A 439 15.89 11.99 -17.65
C ARG A 439 17.18 11.75 -16.89
N LEU A 440 17.52 10.49 -16.61
CA LEU A 440 18.79 10.13 -15.95
C LEU A 440 20.00 10.44 -16.83
N LYS A 441 19.92 10.16 -18.13
CA LYS A 441 20.98 10.47 -19.10
C LYS A 441 21.23 11.98 -19.22
N GLU A 442 20.15 12.78 -19.33
CA GLU A 442 20.25 14.24 -19.39
C GLU A 442 20.88 14.86 -18.12
N LYS A 443 20.59 14.28 -16.94
CA LYS A 443 21.17 14.75 -15.68
C LYS A 443 22.64 14.36 -15.54
N LYS A 444 23.05 13.20 -16.06
CA LYS A 444 24.47 12.81 -16.06
C LYS A 444 25.31 13.72 -16.94
N VAL A 445 24.79 14.14 -18.09
CA VAL A 445 25.46 15.11 -18.97
C VAL A 445 25.63 16.47 -18.29
N LYS A 446 24.57 16.98 -17.63
CA LYS A 446 24.62 18.28 -16.91
C LYS A 446 25.49 18.28 -15.65
N LYS A 447 25.97 17.15 -15.17
CA LYS A 447 26.93 17.06 -14.04
C LYS A 447 28.38 16.96 -14.52
N GLN A 448 28.61 16.78 -15.82
CA GLN A 448 29.96 16.71 -16.42
C GLN A 448 30.39 18.03 -17.08
N ASP A 449 29.47 18.96 -17.27
CA ASP A 449 29.69 20.35 -17.63
C ASP A 449 29.67 21.25 -16.36
#